data_40ed9e8cbb2bef70333c3edd8f107f60
#
_entry.id   40ed9e8cbb2bef70333c3edd8f107f60
#
_cell.length_a   1.000
_cell.length_b   1.000
_cell.length_c   1.000
_cell.angle_alpha   90.00
_cell.angle_beta   90.00
_cell.angle_gamma   90.00
#
_symmetry.space_group_name_H-M   'P 1'
#
loop_
_entity.id
_entity.type
_entity.pdbx_description
1 polymer ?
#
loop_
_entity_poly.entity_id
_entity_poly.type
_entity_poly.pdbx_seq_one_letter_code
_entity_poly.pdbx_strand_id
1 'polypeptide(L)'
;STIMFMGDDGNNNLHMRDVNAAAEDIAALHPGYEIKKVMWDAYPRVSTSTGYHFPGATAAIKKQQAEGALIFDYAGHGIEYQISHEAVLTLSDFREFSNENLPLWITASCDIMPFDGTAATIGVTAILNPNGGAVAFYGTTRTVYADANKRLNMAFLRRVLSVDTLTGKPITMGEAQRLAKNDMIVNRDGDRTINKLQYSLLGDPALPLNLPTLTATIDSIDGLATNGGATLP
;
A
#
# COMPACT_ATOMS: atom_id res chain seq x y z
N SER A 1 3.31 2.92 14.08
CA SER A 1 2.46 2.34 13.01
C SER A 1 3.32 1.79 11.89
N THR A 2 2.92 0.66 11.34
CA THR A 2 3.62 -0.06 10.27
C THR A 2 3.03 0.28 8.91
N ILE A 3 3.90 0.49 7.90
CA ILE A 3 3.54 0.54 6.48
C ILE A 3 4.32 -0.57 5.78
N MET A 4 3.61 -1.46 5.06
CA MET A 4 4.25 -2.55 4.32
C MET A 4 4.22 -2.26 2.82
N PHE A 5 5.40 -2.26 2.21
CA PHE A 5 5.61 -2.10 0.78
C PHE A 5 5.92 -3.45 0.14
N MET A 6 5.24 -3.77 -0.95
CA MET A 6 5.31 -5.08 -1.61
C MET A 6 5.58 -4.93 -3.10
N GLY A 7 6.52 -5.69 -3.63
CA GLY A 7 6.94 -5.59 -5.02
C GLY A 7 7.08 -6.92 -5.75
N ASP A 8 6.48 -6.97 -6.94
CA ASP A 8 6.55 -8.05 -7.89
C ASP A 8 7.89 -7.99 -8.66
N ASP A 9 8.51 -9.14 -8.91
CA ASP A 9 9.78 -9.30 -9.66
C ASP A 9 9.62 -9.24 -11.18
N GLY A 10 8.39 -9.10 -11.67
CA GLY A 10 8.10 -8.94 -13.09
C GLY A 10 8.74 -7.70 -13.73
N ASN A 11 8.77 -7.68 -15.09
CA ASN A 11 9.31 -6.57 -15.88
C ASN A 11 10.75 -6.17 -15.48
N ASN A 12 11.64 -7.15 -15.30
CA ASN A 12 13.02 -6.93 -14.86
C ASN A 12 13.09 -6.13 -13.54
N ASN A 13 12.30 -6.51 -12.56
CA ASN A 13 12.23 -5.90 -11.24
C ASN A 13 11.77 -4.42 -11.26
N LEU A 14 11.08 -3.98 -12.31
CA LEU A 14 10.59 -2.60 -12.41
C LEU A 14 9.68 -2.26 -11.22
N HIS A 15 8.73 -3.13 -10.91
CA HIS A 15 7.75 -2.91 -9.86
C HIS A 15 8.39 -2.87 -8.47
N MET A 16 9.38 -3.74 -8.22
CA MET A 16 10.15 -3.69 -6.96
C MET A 16 10.94 -2.39 -6.82
N ARG A 17 11.55 -1.89 -7.90
CA ARG A 17 12.24 -0.58 -7.86
C ARG A 17 11.27 0.56 -7.61
N ASP A 18 10.08 0.51 -8.20
CA ASP A 18 9.09 1.57 -8.06
C ASP A 18 8.52 1.63 -6.65
N VAL A 19 8.14 0.49 -6.08
CA VAL A 19 7.64 0.44 -4.69
C VAL A 19 8.74 0.70 -3.67
N ASN A 20 9.99 0.29 -3.95
CA ASN A 20 11.12 0.64 -3.10
C ASN A 20 11.36 2.15 -3.07
N ALA A 21 11.26 2.83 -4.23
CA ALA A 21 11.37 4.28 -4.28
C ALA A 21 10.25 4.96 -3.46
N ALA A 22 9.04 4.43 -3.48
CA ALA A 22 7.95 4.92 -2.63
C ALA A 22 8.25 4.69 -1.14
N ALA A 23 8.75 3.52 -0.77
CA ALA A 23 9.13 3.20 0.60
C ALA A 23 10.24 4.13 1.14
N GLU A 24 11.28 4.40 0.35
CA GLU A 24 12.36 5.33 0.72
C GLU A 24 11.84 6.76 0.86
N ASP A 25 10.98 7.21 -0.04
CA ASP A 25 10.36 8.54 0.01
C ASP A 25 9.53 8.71 1.30
N ILE A 26 8.68 7.73 1.62
CA ILE A 26 7.86 7.78 2.84
C ILE A 26 8.71 7.66 4.09
N ALA A 27 9.75 6.82 4.11
CA ALA A 27 10.69 6.74 5.23
C ALA A 27 11.39 8.07 5.52
N ALA A 28 11.78 8.79 4.46
CA ALA A 28 12.43 10.09 4.59
C ALA A 28 11.46 11.19 5.07
N LEU A 29 10.22 11.20 4.57
CA LEU A 29 9.20 12.19 4.92
C LEU A 29 8.58 11.95 6.31
N HIS A 30 8.50 10.69 6.73
CA HIS A 30 7.81 10.25 7.92
C HIS A 30 8.63 9.23 8.73
N PRO A 31 9.76 9.63 9.36
CA PRO A 31 10.69 8.70 10.03
C PRO A 31 10.09 7.98 11.26
N GLY A 32 8.91 8.38 11.70
CA GLY A 32 8.19 7.73 12.80
C GLY A 32 7.40 6.47 12.41
N TYR A 33 7.33 6.12 11.13
CA TYR A 33 6.69 4.87 10.70
C TYR A 33 7.70 3.72 10.62
N GLU A 34 7.26 2.54 11.01
CA GLU A 34 7.98 1.29 10.72
C GLU A 34 7.72 0.91 9.26
N ILE A 35 8.77 0.94 8.45
CA ILE A 35 8.70 0.57 7.03
C ILE A 35 9.13 -0.90 6.87
N LYS A 36 8.20 -1.73 6.41
CA LYS A 36 8.48 -3.13 6.05
C LYS A 36 8.45 -3.30 4.55
N LYS A 37 9.38 -4.07 4.00
CA LYS A 37 9.48 -4.35 2.57
C LYS A 37 9.39 -5.85 2.33
N VAL A 38 8.51 -6.27 1.43
CA VAL A 38 8.39 -7.65 0.96
C VAL A 38 8.54 -7.64 -0.55
N MET A 39 9.77 -7.93 -1.00
CA MET A 39 10.13 -8.02 -2.41
C MET A 39 10.24 -9.49 -2.79
N TRP A 40 9.60 -9.91 -3.89
CA TRP A 40 9.48 -11.33 -4.21
C TRP A 40 10.84 -12.02 -4.35
N ASP A 41 11.83 -11.37 -4.96
CA ASP A 41 13.18 -11.91 -5.16
C ASP A 41 13.99 -12.13 -3.87
N ALA A 42 13.56 -11.56 -2.74
CA ALA A 42 14.16 -11.82 -1.43
C ALA A 42 13.73 -13.18 -0.82
N TYR A 43 12.78 -13.86 -1.45
CA TYR A 43 12.24 -15.13 -0.96
C TYR A 43 12.55 -16.29 -1.92
N PRO A 44 12.75 -17.52 -1.40
CA PRO A 44 12.91 -18.70 -2.24
C PRO A 44 11.70 -18.91 -3.14
N ARG A 45 11.94 -19.00 -4.45
CA ARG A 45 10.93 -19.33 -5.44
C ARG A 45 10.73 -20.84 -5.50
N VAL A 46 9.49 -21.28 -5.42
CA VAL A 46 9.08 -22.68 -5.49
C VAL A 46 8.37 -22.94 -6.82
N SER A 47 8.77 -24.00 -7.53
CA SER A 47 8.09 -24.45 -8.75
C SER A 47 7.04 -25.51 -8.40
N THR A 48 5.84 -25.35 -8.92
CA THR A 48 4.72 -26.29 -8.75
C THR A 48 4.09 -26.62 -10.10
N SER A 49 3.10 -27.50 -10.13
CA SER A 49 2.32 -27.78 -11.35
C SER A 49 1.51 -26.59 -11.86
N THR A 50 1.25 -25.61 -11.01
CA THR A 50 0.49 -24.37 -11.36
C THR A 50 1.39 -23.18 -11.66
N GLY A 51 2.72 -23.35 -11.63
CA GLY A 51 3.69 -22.28 -11.90
C GLY A 51 4.66 -22.05 -10.75
N TYR A 52 5.25 -20.86 -10.77
CA TYR A 52 6.16 -20.42 -9.71
C TYR A 52 5.39 -19.71 -8.60
N HIS A 53 5.84 -19.87 -7.37
CA HIS A 53 5.25 -19.25 -6.18
C HIS A 53 6.33 -18.77 -5.22
N PHE A 54 5.98 -17.80 -4.34
CA PHE A 54 6.81 -17.28 -3.26
C PHE A 54 6.12 -17.48 -1.88
N PRO A 55 6.09 -18.73 -1.36
CA PRO A 55 5.35 -19.02 -0.11
C PRO A 55 5.83 -18.19 1.09
N GLY A 56 7.13 -17.85 1.12
CA GLY A 56 7.69 -17.01 2.17
C GLY A 56 7.16 -15.57 2.13
N ALA A 57 7.01 -14.99 0.93
CA ALA A 57 6.39 -13.67 0.76
C ALA A 57 4.91 -13.69 1.16
N THR A 58 4.15 -14.69 0.70
CA THR A 58 2.75 -14.91 1.09
C THR A 58 2.61 -14.98 2.61
N ALA A 59 3.44 -15.80 3.28
CA ALA A 59 3.40 -15.95 4.73
C ALA A 59 3.72 -14.65 5.47
N ALA A 60 4.71 -13.87 4.99
CA ALA A 60 5.08 -12.59 5.59
C ALA A 60 3.94 -11.56 5.49
N ILE A 61 3.26 -11.49 4.34
CA ILE A 61 2.14 -10.56 4.13
C ILE A 61 0.94 -10.99 4.99
N LYS A 62 0.57 -12.26 4.99
CA LYS A 62 -0.56 -12.77 5.79
C LYS A 62 -0.32 -12.58 7.29
N LYS A 63 0.91 -12.79 7.75
CA LYS A 63 1.30 -12.51 9.12
C LYS A 63 1.11 -11.04 9.47
N GLN A 64 1.61 -10.11 8.64
CA GLN A 64 1.44 -8.68 8.89
C GLN A 64 -0.02 -8.25 8.81
N GLN A 65 -0.82 -8.84 7.90
CA GLN A 65 -2.26 -8.58 7.83
C GLN A 65 -2.95 -8.95 9.15
N ALA A 66 -2.60 -10.09 9.75
CA ALA A 66 -3.14 -10.50 11.05
C ALA A 66 -2.66 -9.61 12.21
N GLU A 67 -1.42 -9.16 12.20
CA GLU A 67 -0.85 -8.23 13.20
C GLU A 67 -1.40 -6.80 13.04
N GLY A 68 -1.87 -6.44 11.85
CA GLY A 68 -2.32 -5.11 11.48
C GLY A 68 -1.19 -4.23 10.91
N ALA A 69 -1.56 -3.33 10.05
CA ALA A 69 -0.73 -2.24 9.52
C ALA A 69 -1.61 -1.03 9.22
N LEU A 70 -1.00 0.14 9.08
CA LEU A 70 -1.72 1.34 8.63
C LEU A 70 -2.00 1.25 7.12
N ILE A 71 -0.98 0.88 6.35
CA ILE A 71 -1.05 0.75 4.89
C ILE A 71 -0.33 -0.52 4.43
N PHE A 72 -0.95 -1.20 3.45
CA PHE A 72 -0.29 -2.13 2.55
C PHE A 72 -0.22 -1.48 1.16
N ASP A 73 0.97 -1.36 0.61
CA ASP A 73 1.22 -0.78 -0.72
C ASP A 73 1.89 -1.80 -1.63
N TYR A 74 1.22 -2.17 -2.70
CA TYR A 74 1.69 -3.15 -3.68
C TYR A 74 1.92 -2.52 -5.04
N ALA A 75 3.06 -2.79 -5.66
CA ALA A 75 3.30 -2.51 -7.08
C ALA A 75 3.66 -3.80 -7.82
N GLY A 76 2.93 -4.08 -8.90
CA GLY A 76 3.15 -5.30 -9.67
C GLY A 76 2.04 -5.64 -10.65
N HIS A 77 2.10 -6.87 -11.14
CA HIS A 77 1.02 -7.44 -11.95
C HIS A 77 -0.19 -7.82 -11.09
N GLY A 78 -1.37 -7.82 -11.68
CA GLY A 78 -2.58 -8.25 -11.00
C GLY A 78 -3.74 -8.40 -11.96
N ILE A 79 -4.72 -9.13 -11.48
CA ILE A 79 -6.03 -9.32 -12.07
C ILE A 79 -7.07 -9.39 -10.94
N GLU A 80 -8.33 -9.52 -11.27
CA GLU A 80 -9.44 -9.44 -10.31
C GLU A 80 -9.33 -10.40 -9.13
N TYR A 81 -8.64 -11.54 -9.29
CA TYR A 81 -8.62 -12.62 -8.31
C TYR A 81 -7.21 -13.02 -7.83
N GLN A 82 -6.15 -12.37 -8.31
CA GLN A 82 -4.79 -12.64 -7.81
C GLN A 82 -3.86 -11.45 -7.95
N ILE A 83 -2.94 -11.33 -7.01
CA ILE A 83 -1.81 -10.42 -6.98
C ILE A 83 -0.57 -11.17 -7.47
N SER A 84 0.09 -10.62 -8.47
CA SER A 84 1.22 -11.14 -9.24
C SER A 84 0.90 -12.39 -10.09
N HIS A 85 1.79 -12.71 -11.03
CA HIS A 85 1.70 -13.94 -11.82
C HIS A 85 1.89 -15.20 -10.95
N GLU A 86 2.64 -15.08 -9.86
CA GLU A 86 2.96 -16.13 -8.90
C GLU A 86 1.86 -16.35 -7.86
N ALA A 87 0.74 -15.63 -8.00
CA ALA A 87 -0.41 -15.71 -7.10
C ALA A 87 -0.01 -15.59 -5.61
N VAL A 88 0.81 -14.58 -5.28
CA VAL A 88 1.30 -14.37 -3.91
C VAL A 88 0.16 -14.14 -2.93
N LEU A 89 -0.88 -13.42 -3.35
CA LEU A 89 -2.19 -13.41 -2.70
C LEU A 89 -3.29 -13.63 -3.72
N THR A 90 -4.33 -14.30 -3.31
CA THR A 90 -5.51 -14.63 -4.11
C THR A 90 -6.79 -14.07 -3.50
N LEU A 91 -7.86 -14.09 -4.25
CA LEU A 91 -9.20 -13.75 -3.76
C LEU A 91 -9.61 -14.57 -2.53
N SER A 92 -9.16 -15.84 -2.44
CA SER A 92 -9.40 -16.69 -1.26
C SER A 92 -8.74 -16.12 -0.02
N ASP A 93 -7.50 -15.64 -0.13
CA ASP A 93 -6.79 -15.04 1.00
C ASP A 93 -7.53 -13.81 1.55
N PHE A 94 -8.04 -12.95 0.67
CA PHE A 94 -8.82 -11.78 1.08
C PHE A 94 -10.18 -12.13 1.72
N ARG A 95 -10.78 -13.27 1.37
CA ARG A 95 -11.97 -13.78 2.04
C ARG A 95 -11.68 -14.35 3.43
N GLU A 96 -10.48 -14.89 3.63
CA GLU A 96 -10.05 -15.57 4.84
C GLU A 96 -9.40 -14.62 5.87
N PHE A 97 -9.07 -13.39 5.50
CA PHE A 97 -8.52 -12.42 6.44
C PHE A 97 -9.47 -12.19 7.62
N SER A 98 -8.92 -12.25 8.83
CA SER A 98 -9.67 -12.10 10.09
C SER A 98 -9.02 -11.10 11.04
N ASN A 99 -8.47 -10.03 10.48
CA ASN A 99 -7.75 -9.00 11.23
C ASN A 99 -8.72 -7.99 11.86
N GLU A 100 -8.45 -7.60 13.11
CA GLU A 100 -9.21 -6.55 13.82
C GLU A 100 -8.82 -5.13 13.37
N ASN A 101 -7.51 -4.93 13.09
CA ASN A 101 -7.00 -3.66 12.60
C ASN A 101 -7.08 -3.64 11.07
N LEU A 102 -7.98 -2.82 10.55
CA LEU A 102 -8.27 -2.73 9.11
C LEU A 102 -7.32 -1.73 8.44
N PRO A 103 -6.40 -2.17 7.57
CA PRO A 103 -5.48 -1.30 6.84
C PRO A 103 -6.15 -0.60 5.66
N LEU A 104 -5.50 0.47 5.16
CA LEU A 104 -5.69 0.90 3.78
C LEU A 104 -4.84 -0.01 2.88
N TRP A 105 -5.48 -0.67 1.90
CA TRP A 105 -4.78 -1.35 0.81
C TRP A 105 -4.63 -0.42 -0.39
N ILE A 106 -3.42 -0.34 -0.94
CA ILE A 106 -3.08 0.38 -2.15
C ILE A 106 -2.48 -0.61 -3.14
N THR A 107 -2.94 -0.60 -4.40
CA THR A 107 -2.40 -1.47 -5.43
C THR A 107 -2.09 -0.69 -6.70
N ALA A 108 -0.81 -0.51 -7.00
CA ALA A 108 -0.32 -0.02 -8.28
C ALA A 108 -0.22 -1.20 -9.29
N SER A 109 -1.38 -1.72 -9.66
CA SER A 109 -1.55 -2.94 -10.46
C SER A 109 -2.76 -2.82 -11.38
N CYS A 110 -2.87 -3.69 -12.40
CA CYS A 110 -4.03 -3.72 -13.29
C CYS A 110 -5.22 -4.45 -12.66
N ASP A 111 -6.43 -4.05 -13.02
CA ASP A 111 -7.69 -4.82 -12.91
C ASP A 111 -7.97 -5.49 -11.55
N ILE A 112 -7.50 -4.92 -10.44
CA ILE A 112 -7.65 -5.54 -9.11
C ILE A 112 -9.06 -5.40 -8.54
N MET A 113 -9.79 -4.36 -8.97
CA MET A 113 -11.10 -4.08 -8.38
C MET A 113 -12.13 -3.54 -9.38
N PRO A 114 -12.33 -4.12 -10.56
CA PRO A 114 -13.52 -3.81 -11.33
C PRO A 114 -14.76 -4.11 -10.47
N PHE A 115 -15.63 -3.13 -10.29
CA PHE A 115 -16.84 -3.25 -9.46
C PHE A 115 -18.14 -3.12 -10.25
N ASP A 116 -18.04 -3.01 -11.57
CA ASP A 116 -19.16 -2.91 -12.51
C ASP A 116 -19.55 -4.26 -13.14
N GLY A 117 -18.91 -5.34 -12.71
CA GLY A 117 -19.19 -6.71 -13.07
C GLY A 117 -19.96 -7.48 -11.99
N THR A 118 -20.28 -8.73 -12.26
CA THR A 118 -20.95 -9.64 -11.31
C THR A 118 -19.97 -10.53 -10.53
N ALA A 119 -18.72 -10.62 -10.98
CA ALA A 119 -17.69 -11.41 -10.33
C ALA A 119 -17.13 -10.69 -9.09
N ALA A 120 -16.81 -11.45 -8.05
CA ALA A 120 -16.09 -10.92 -6.90
C ALA A 120 -14.66 -10.57 -7.30
N THR A 121 -14.16 -9.43 -6.86
CA THR A 121 -12.79 -8.96 -7.08
C THR A 121 -12.06 -8.78 -5.74
N ILE A 122 -10.74 -8.74 -5.78
CA ILE A 122 -9.91 -8.55 -4.58
C ILE A 122 -10.31 -7.29 -3.81
N GLY A 123 -10.38 -6.14 -4.48
CA GLY A 123 -10.71 -4.89 -3.80
C GLY A 123 -12.10 -4.90 -3.17
N VAL A 124 -13.11 -5.41 -3.88
CA VAL A 124 -14.47 -5.53 -3.36
C VAL A 124 -14.53 -6.51 -2.18
N THR A 125 -13.84 -7.65 -2.32
CA THR A 125 -13.79 -8.67 -1.25
C THR A 125 -13.10 -8.14 0.01
N ALA A 126 -12.01 -7.40 -0.14
CA ALA A 126 -11.30 -6.81 0.99
C ALA A 126 -12.17 -5.88 1.83
N ILE A 127 -13.05 -5.10 1.18
CA ILE A 127 -13.97 -4.16 1.86
C ILE A 127 -15.20 -4.85 2.45
N LEU A 128 -15.69 -5.89 1.79
CA LEU A 128 -16.93 -6.57 2.20
C LEU A 128 -16.69 -7.77 3.11
N ASN A 129 -15.44 -8.09 3.46
CA ASN A 129 -15.13 -9.18 4.37
C ASN A 129 -15.65 -8.86 5.79
N PRO A 130 -16.60 -9.63 6.35
CA PRO A 130 -17.21 -9.32 7.64
C PRO A 130 -16.28 -9.61 8.84
N ASN A 131 -15.18 -10.33 8.62
CA ASN A 131 -14.27 -10.76 9.69
C ASN A 131 -12.93 -10.01 9.69
N GLY A 132 -12.70 -9.13 8.70
CA GLY A 132 -11.41 -8.43 8.55
C GLY A 132 -11.30 -7.74 7.21
N GLY A 133 -10.14 -7.86 6.55
CA GLY A 133 -9.88 -7.26 5.24
C GLY A 133 -9.29 -5.86 5.35
N ALA A 134 -9.97 -4.84 4.82
CA ALA A 134 -9.46 -3.47 4.73
C ALA A 134 -10.53 -2.42 5.09
N VAL A 135 -10.09 -1.28 5.65
CA VAL A 135 -10.97 -0.12 5.88
C VAL A 135 -11.26 0.61 4.57
N ALA A 136 -10.29 0.59 3.67
CA ALA A 136 -10.41 1.14 2.33
C ALA A 136 -9.45 0.43 1.36
N PHE A 137 -9.79 0.44 0.07
CA PHE A 137 -8.96 -0.12 -1.00
C PHE A 137 -8.80 0.92 -2.11
N TYR A 138 -7.56 1.33 -2.38
CA TYR A 138 -7.24 2.23 -3.48
C TYR A 138 -6.52 1.44 -4.57
N GLY A 139 -7.14 1.31 -5.72
CA GLY A 139 -6.62 0.47 -6.80
C GLY A 139 -7.30 0.74 -8.13
N THR A 140 -7.11 -0.16 -9.09
CA THR A 140 -7.53 0.03 -10.47
C THR A 140 -8.74 -0.80 -10.85
N THR A 141 -9.59 -0.22 -11.68
CA THR A 141 -10.77 -0.86 -12.25
C THR A 141 -10.53 -1.38 -13.66
N ARG A 142 -9.38 -1.07 -14.26
CA ARG A 142 -8.99 -1.45 -15.63
C ARG A 142 -7.47 -1.52 -15.73
N THR A 143 -6.98 -1.98 -16.89
CA THR A 143 -5.57 -2.01 -17.24
C THR A 143 -4.95 -0.62 -17.19
N VAL A 144 -3.76 -0.51 -16.62
CA VAL A 144 -3.02 0.74 -16.40
C VAL A 144 -1.55 0.61 -16.83
N TYR A 145 -0.85 1.74 -16.92
CA TYR A 145 0.54 1.82 -17.33
C TYR A 145 1.47 2.03 -16.13
N ALA A 146 2.57 1.28 -16.07
CA ALA A 146 3.45 1.21 -14.91
C ALA A 146 4.07 2.56 -14.48
N ASP A 147 4.53 3.38 -15.44
CA ASP A 147 5.14 4.68 -15.15
C ASP A 147 4.15 5.68 -14.51
N ALA A 148 2.91 5.70 -14.99
CA ALA A 148 1.85 6.50 -14.40
C ALA A 148 1.37 5.92 -13.06
N ASN A 149 1.39 4.58 -12.88
CA ASN A 149 1.11 3.94 -11.59
C ASN A 149 2.07 4.44 -10.52
N LYS A 150 3.38 4.41 -10.78
CA LYS A 150 4.40 4.90 -9.85
C LYS A 150 4.10 6.32 -9.38
N ARG A 151 3.86 7.24 -10.34
CA ARG A 151 3.61 8.66 -10.02
C ARG A 151 2.35 8.84 -9.19
N LEU A 152 1.26 8.19 -9.58
CA LEU A 152 -0.02 8.32 -8.89
C LEU A 152 0.03 7.67 -7.50
N ASN A 153 0.69 6.51 -7.36
CA ASN A 153 0.90 5.84 -6.08
C ASN A 153 1.67 6.75 -5.11
N MET A 154 2.81 7.28 -5.52
CA MET A 154 3.61 8.20 -4.69
C MET A 154 2.82 9.46 -4.32
N ALA A 155 2.09 10.04 -5.27
CA ALA A 155 1.25 11.21 -5.01
C ALA A 155 0.17 10.89 -3.96
N PHE A 156 -0.51 9.76 -4.08
CA PHE A 156 -1.54 9.36 -3.13
C PHE A 156 -0.97 9.07 -1.74
N LEU A 157 0.13 8.31 -1.64
CA LEU A 157 0.81 8.04 -0.37
C LEU A 157 1.19 9.32 0.38
N ARG A 158 1.82 10.28 -0.31
CA ARG A 158 2.19 11.56 0.29
C ARG A 158 0.97 12.33 0.80
N ARG A 159 -0.16 12.29 0.07
CA ARG A 159 -1.38 13.00 0.45
C ARG A 159 -2.11 12.32 1.60
N VAL A 160 -2.27 11.01 1.57
CA VAL A 160 -3.03 10.28 2.61
C VAL A 160 -2.33 10.26 3.97
N LEU A 161 -1.00 10.44 3.99
CA LEU A 161 -0.18 10.55 5.19
C LEU A 161 0.02 12.00 5.66
N SER A 162 -0.56 12.98 4.98
CA SER A 162 -0.41 14.38 5.34
C SER A 162 -1.53 14.90 6.25
N VAL A 163 -1.27 16.03 6.88
CA VAL A 163 -2.25 16.78 7.65
C VAL A 163 -2.57 18.10 6.92
N ASP A 164 -3.79 18.55 7.03
CA ASP A 164 -4.21 19.85 6.55
C ASP A 164 -3.53 20.93 7.41
N THR A 165 -2.81 21.84 6.77
CA THR A 165 -1.98 22.85 7.47
C THR A 165 -2.80 23.90 8.20
N LEU A 166 -4.07 24.10 7.82
CA LEU A 166 -4.95 25.08 8.46
C LEU A 166 -5.64 24.49 9.70
N THR A 167 -6.05 23.22 9.61
CA THR A 167 -6.82 22.57 10.66
C THR A 167 -6.00 21.66 11.57
N GLY A 168 -4.81 21.26 11.14
CA GLY A 168 -3.96 20.28 11.82
C GLY A 168 -4.54 18.85 11.79
N LYS A 169 -5.62 18.60 11.04
CA LYS A 169 -6.26 17.29 10.95
C LYS A 169 -5.72 16.47 9.78
N PRO A 170 -5.66 15.13 9.92
CA PRO A 170 -5.32 14.27 8.80
C PRO A 170 -6.27 14.49 7.61
N ILE A 171 -5.72 14.46 6.39
CA ILE A 171 -6.49 14.57 5.16
C ILE A 171 -7.33 13.30 4.98
N THR A 172 -8.59 13.44 4.56
CA THR A 172 -9.45 12.30 4.27
C THR A 172 -8.98 11.53 3.04
N MET A 173 -9.26 10.23 2.97
CA MET A 173 -8.83 9.39 1.85
C MET A 173 -9.38 9.87 0.51
N GLY A 174 -10.62 10.37 0.47
CA GLY A 174 -11.22 10.96 -0.73
C GLY A 174 -10.52 12.24 -1.17
N GLU A 175 -10.18 13.11 -0.21
CA GLU A 175 -9.41 14.34 -0.51
C GLU A 175 -7.99 14.01 -0.97
N ALA A 176 -7.33 13.03 -0.34
CA ALA A 176 -6.02 12.54 -0.77
C ALA A 176 -6.06 12.03 -2.24
N GLN A 177 -7.09 11.24 -2.59
CA GLN A 177 -7.30 10.80 -3.98
C GLN A 177 -7.48 11.98 -4.94
N ARG A 178 -8.34 12.94 -4.58
CA ARG A 178 -8.59 14.13 -5.41
C ARG A 178 -7.32 14.92 -5.66
N LEU A 179 -6.54 15.20 -4.60
CA LEU A 179 -5.28 15.92 -4.69
C LEU A 179 -4.24 15.17 -5.50
N ALA A 180 -4.07 13.86 -5.28
CA ALA A 180 -3.13 13.04 -6.04
C ALA A 180 -3.44 13.03 -7.54
N LYS A 181 -4.72 12.90 -7.91
CA LYS A 181 -5.14 12.98 -9.31
C LYS A 181 -4.91 14.37 -9.91
N ASN A 182 -5.11 15.44 -9.14
CA ASN A 182 -4.82 16.81 -9.58
C ASN A 182 -3.32 17.02 -9.77
N ASP A 183 -2.47 16.48 -8.90
CA ASP A 183 -1.00 16.55 -9.06
C ASP A 183 -0.54 15.94 -10.40
N MET A 184 -1.22 14.89 -10.89
CA MET A 184 -0.96 14.28 -12.21
C MET A 184 -1.33 15.20 -13.38
N ILE A 185 -2.25 16.14 -13.19
CA ILE A 185 -2.73 17.05 -14.24
C ILE A 185 -1.89 18.32 -14.29
N VAL A 186 -1.57 18.90 -13.11
CA VAL A 186 -0.93 20.21 -12.98
C VAL A 186 0.55 20.18 -13.31
N ASN A 187 1.25 19.13 -12.93
CA ASN A 187 2.64 18.94 -13.34
C ASN A 187 2.64 18.64 -14.83
N ARG A 188 3.32 19.48 -15.62
CA ARG A 188 3.38 19.41 -17.09
C ARG A 188 3.89 18.08 -17.67
N ASP A 189 4.38 17.17 -16.84
CA ASP A 189 4.54 15.72 -17.09
C ASP A 189 3.19 15.01 -17.09
N GLY A 190 2.13 15.79 -17.30
CA GLY A 190 0.76 15.42 -17.11
C GLY A 190 0.48 14.06 -17.67
N ASP A 191 0.00 13.19 -16.82
CA ASP A 191 -0.46 11.87 -17.22
C ASP A 191 -1.43 12.00 -18.39
N ARG A 192 -0.89 11.81 -19.60
CA ARG A 192 -1.67 11.76 -20.83
C ARG A 192 -2.42 10.43 -20.94
N THR A 193 -2.11 9.51 -20.02
CA THR A 193 -2.76 8.20 -19.94
C THR A 193 -4.09 8.30 -19.22
N ILE A 194 -4.85 7.23 -19.32
CA ILE A 194 -6.12 7.09 -18.60
C ILE A 194 -5.95 6.62 -17.15
N ASN A 195 -4.72 6.41 -16.66
CA ASN A 195 -4.46 5.85 -15.32
C ASN A 195 -5.27 6.56 -14.23
N LYS A 196 -5.21 7.89 -14.18
CA LYS A 196 -5.94 8.66 -13.16
C LYS A 196 -7.47 8.45 -13.17
N LEU A 197 -8.02 8.03 -14.31
CA LEU A 197 -9.45 7.70 -14.45
C LEU A 197 -9.75 6.26 -14.02
N GLN A 198 -8.76 5.38 -14.14
CA GLN A 198 -8.90 3.95 -13.81
C GLN A 198 -8.71 3.66 -12.32
N TYR A 199 -8.08 4.55 -11.57
CA TYR A 199 -7.98 4.41 -10.12
C TYR A 199 -9.25 4.86 -9.42
N SER A 200 -9.68 4.08 -8.44
CA SER A 200 -10.82 4.38 -7.58
C SER A 200 -10.51 4.05 -6.12
N LEU A 201 -11.24 4.67 -5.23
CA LEU A 201 -11.23 4.39 -3.80
C LEU A 201 -12.54 3.65 -3.47
N LEU A 202 -12.42 2.44 -2.93
CA LEU A 202 -13.51 1.73 -2.26
C LEU A 202 -13.37 1.94 -0.76
N GLY A 203 -14.46 2.31 -0.08
CA GLY A 203 -14.48 2.68 1.33
C GLY A 203 -15.14 4.05 1.53
N ASP A 204 -15.11 4.57 2.76
CA ASP A 204 -15.65 5.90 3.07
C ASP A 204 -14.66 7.00 2.69
N PRO A 205 -14.95 7.86 1.69
CA PRO A 205 -14.06 8.93 1.27
C PRO A 205 -13.89 10.05 2.31
N ALA A 206 -14.79 10.15 3.28
CA ALA A 206 -14.73 11.14 4.36
C ALA A 206 -13.83 10.69 5.52
N LEU A 207 -13.42 9.42 5.55
CA LEU A 207 -12.59 8.88 6.60
C LEU A 207 -11.12 9.25 6.39
N PRO A 208 -10.42 9.85 7.37
CA PRO A 208 -8.97 9.96 7.38
C PRO A 208 -8.34 8.68 7.94
N LEU A 209 -7.05 8.44 7.65
CA LEU A 209 -6.29 7.43 8.37
C LEU A 209 -6.02 7.88 9.81
N ASN A 210 -5.95 6.91 10.74
CA ASN A 210 -5.57 7.17 12.11
C ASN A 210 -4.03 7.33 12.20
N LEU A 211 -3.54 8.52 11.84
CA LEU A 211 -2.12 8.83 11.86
C LEU A 211 -1.61 8.91 13.31
N PRO A 212 -0.37 8.46 13.61
CA PRO A 212 0.20 8.57 14.94
C PRO A 212 0.36 10.05 15.31
N THR A 213 -0.22 10.42 16.46
CA THR A 213 -0.18 11.78 17.00
C THR A 213 0.75 11.91 18.21
N LEU A 214 1.19 10.76 18.76
CA LEU A 214 2.07 10.74 19.92
C LEU A 214 3.52 10.55 19.46
N THR A 215 4.43 11.34 20.03
CA THR A 215 5.88 11.18 19.88
C THR A 215 6.42 10.63 21.20
N ALA A 216 7.15 9.51 21.14
CA ALA A 216 7.91 8.99 22.26
C ALA A 216 9.38 9.39 22.10
N THR A 217 9.95 10.03 23.12
CA THR A 217 11.38 10.38 23.16
C THR A 217 12.02 9.67 24.34
N ILE A 218 13.26 9.25 24.18
CA ILE A 218 14.10 8.80 25.31
C ILE A 218 14.95 9.99 25.73
N ASP A 219 14.58 10.63 26.83
CA ASP A 219 15.27 11.83 27.30
C ASP A 219 16.54 11.51 28.08
N SER A 220 16.60 10.34 28.71
CA SER A 220 17.78 9.88 29.44
C SER A 220 17.85 8.34 29.49
N ILE A 221 19.06 7.81 29.59
CA ILE A 221 19.34 6.39 29.87
C ILE A 221 20.22 6.37 31.11
N ASP A 222 19.85 5.61 32.14
CA ASP A 222 20.54 5.52 33.44
C ASP A 222 20.84 6.89 34.08
N GLY A 223 19.92 7.86 33.90
CA GLY A 223 20.05 9.22 34.44
C GLY A 223 20.96 10.14 33.63
N LEU A 224 21.51 9.67 32.50
CA LEU A 224 22.28 10.48 31.57
C LEU A 224 21.38 10.96 30.43
N ALA A 225 21.34 12.29 30.18
CA ALA A 225 20.55 12.87 29.11
C ALA A 225 21.02 12.35 27.73
N THR A 226 20.08 11.93 26.89
CA THR A 226 20.36 11.56 25.49
C THR A 226 20.44 12.80 24.63
N ASN A 227 21.64 13.30 24.40
CA ASN A 227 21.89 14.40 23.44
C ASN A 227 21.96 13.83 22.03
N GLY A 228 20.82 13.34 21.48
CA GLY A 228 20.66 13.09 20.04
C GLY A 228 21.71 12.19 19.35
N GLY A 229 22.27 11.18 20.04
CA GLY A 229 23.30 10.35 19.46
C GLY A 229 23.88 9.25 20.34
N ALA A 230 23.23 8.86 21.44
CA ALA A 230 23.69 7.74 22.25
C ALA A 230 23.48 6.42 21.49
N THR A 231 24.55 5.78 21.04
CA THR A 231 24.58 4.37 20.67
C THR A 231 24.39 3.55 21.95
N LEU A 232 23.36 2.73 22.01
CA LEU A 232 23.23 1.71 23.04
C LEU A 232 24.35 0.70 22.94
N PRO A 233 24.95 0.26 24.04
CA PRO A 233 25.99 -0.77 24.04
C PRO A 233 25.47 -2.12 23.55
#